data_beb72580be378d680414a9b018322966
#
_entry.id   beb72580be378d680414a9b018322966
#
_cell.length_a   1.000
_cell.length_b   1.000
_cell.length_c   1.000
_cell.angle_alpha   90.00
_cell.angle_beta   90.00
_cell.angle_gamma   90.00
#
_symmetry.space_group_name_H-M   'P 1'
#
loop_
_entity.id
_entity.type
_entity.pdbx_description
1 polymer ?
#
loop_
_entity_poly.entity_id
_entity_poly.type
_entity_poly.pdbx_seq_one_letter_code
_entity_poly.pdbx_strand_id
1 'polypeptide(L)'
;AIAPVQANINAALFEWVVENLMKNSLDALQGHGSINVHISSDDKNVMIDVKDTGKGIPKGNWKRIFEPGFTTKTRGWGLGLSLSRRIVEEYHQGKIAVIDSEIGKGTTIRITLKRHFA
;
A
#
# COMPACT_ATOMS: atom_id res chain seq x y z
N ALA A 1 -19.32 -3.49 -16.17
CA ALA A 1 -18.50 -4.37 -15.35
C ALA A 1 -17.18 -4.64 -16.04
N ILE A 2 -16.13 -4.63 -15.28
CA ILE A 2 -14.79 -4.87 -15.77
C ILE A 2 -14.50 -6.36 -15.64
N ALA A 3 -13.86 -6.94 -16.66
CA ALA A 3 -13.45 -8.34 -16.58
C ALA A 3 -12.51 -8.56 -15.37
N PRO A 4 -12.62 -9.69 -14.66
CA PRO A 4 -11.74 -9.98 -13.56
C PRO A 4 -10.27 -10.01 -13.99
N VAL A 5 -9.39 -9.49 -13.16
CA VAL A 5 -7.95 -9.63 -13.35
C VAL A 5 -7.41 -10.54 -12.26
N GLN A 6 -6.35 -11.28 -12.58
CA GLN A 6 -5.79 -12.28 -11.68
C GLN A 6 -4.31 -12.05 -11.46
N ALA A 7 -3.88 -12.34 -10.24
CA ALA A 7 -2.48 -12.39 -9.87
C ALA A 7 -2.27 -13.58 -8.92
N ASN A 8 -1.08 -14.17 -8.94
CA ASN A 8 -0.74 -15.23 -8.00
C ASN A 8 -0.37 -14.62 -6.66
N ILE A 9 -1.10 -14.98 -5.63
CA ILE A 9 -0.86 -14.47 -4.28
C ILE A 9 -0.92 -15.59 -3.25
N ASN A 10 -0.20 -15.38 -2.15
CA ASN A 10 -0.46 -16.13 -0.93
C ASN A 10 -1.55 -15.38 -0.18
N ALA A 11 -2.74 -15.96 -0.11
CA ALA A 11 -3.92 -15.26 0.40
C ALA A 11 -3.72 -14.72 1.83
N ALA A 12 -3.18 -15.53 2.73
CA ALA A 12 -3.00 -15.12 4.11
C ALA A 12 -1.98 -13.97 4.25
N LEU A 13 -0.86 -14.06 3.55
CA LEU A 13 0.16 -13.02 3.57
C LEU A 13 -0.34 -11.74 2.91
N PHE A 14 -1.01 -11.86 1.78
CA PHE A 14 -1.51 -10.70 1.06
C PHE A 14 -2.62 -9.98 1.82
N GLU A 15 -3.51 -10.73 2.45
CA GLU A 15 -4.56 -10.18 3.32
C GLU A 15 -3.94 -9.34 4.45
N TRP A 16 -2.87 -9.84 5.06
CA TRP A 16 -2.17 -9.11 6.11
C TRP A 16 -1.62 -7.78 5.58
N VAL A 17 -1.06 -7.76 4.36
CA VAL A 17 -0.55 -6.54 3.72
C VAL A 17 -1.67 -5.53 3.53
N VAL A 18 -2.80 -5.96 2.97
CA VAL A 18 -3.95 -5.06 2.73
C VAL A 18 -4.47 -4.50 4.04
N GLU A 19 -4.65 -5.33 5.06
CA GLU A 19 -5.08 -4.87 6.38
C GLU A 19 -4.11 -3.85 6.98
N ASN A 20 -2.81 -4.09 6.83
CA ASN A 20 -1.81 -3.18 7.36
C ASN A 20 -1.85 -1.82 6.65
N LEU A 21 -2.01 -1.82 5.32
CA LEU A 21 -2.15 -0.58 4.56
C LEU A 21 -3.41 0.18 4.97
N MET A 22 -4.52 -0.53 5.18
CA MET A 22 -5.77 0.08 5.62
C MET A 22 -5.62 0.70 7.01
N LYS A 23 -4.94 0.04 7.94
CA LYS A 23 -4.66 0.59 9.26
C LYS A 23 -3.83 1.86 9.18
N ASN A 24 -2.80 1.87 8.33
CA ASN A 24 -1.97 3.07 8.15
C ASN A 24 -2.79 4.22 7.58
N SER A 25 -3.67 3.95 6.62
CA SER A 25 -4.54 4.96 6.06
C SER A 25 -5.52 5.50 7.12
N LEU A 26 -6.11 4.63 7.94
CA LEU A 26 -7.00 5.05 9.02
C LEU A 26 -6.27 5.96 10.01
N ASP A 27 -5.05 5.61 10.39
CA ASP A 27 -4.26 6.45 11.29
C ASP A 27 -3.97 7.83 10.67
N ALA A 28 -3.69 7.86 9.37
CA ALA A 28 -3.41 9.11 8.67
C ALA A 28 -4.61 10.04 8.59
N LEU A 29 -5.83 9.49 8.61
CA LEU A 29 -7.06 10.28 8.56
C LEU A 29 -7.34 11.06 9.84
N GLN A 30 -6.82 10.61 10.96
CA GLN A 30 -7.01 11.28 12.26
C GLN A 30 -8.49 11.50 12.61
N GLY A 31 -9.32 10.51 12.33
CA GLY A 31 -10.72 10.48 12.76
C GLY A 31 -11.75 10.83 11.71
N HIS A 32 -11.34 11.42 10.56
CA HIS A 32 -12.29 11.72 9.49
C HIS A 32 -11.60 11.73 8.12
N GLY A 33 -12.37 11.50 7.10
CA GLY A 33 -11.89 11.44 5.73
C GLY A 33 -12.34 10.17 5.03
N SER A 34 -11.67 9.83 3.93
CA SER A 34 -12.03 8.65 3.13
C SER A 34 -10.81 7.84 2.73
N ILE A 35 -11.06 6.55 2.49
CA ILE A 35 -10.09 5.61 1.95
C ILE A 35 -10.73 4.97 0.74
N ASN A 36 -10.03 4.99 -0.39
CA ASN A 36 -10.49 4.33 -1.62
C ASN A 36 -9.45 3.28 -2.03
N VAL A 37 -9.93 2.10 -2.38
CA VAL A 37 -9.10 1.05 -2.95
C VAL A 37 -9.49 0.91 -4.41
N HIS A 38 -8.52 1.06 -5.30
CA HIS A 38 -8.75 0.97 -6.73
C HIS A 38 -7.85 -0.09 -7.34
N ILE A 39 -8.44 -1.00 -8.10
CA ILE A 39 -7.71 -2.06 -8.79
C ILE A 39 -7.74 -1.78 -10.28
N SER A 40 -6.56 -1.75 -10.89
CA SER A 40 -6.41 -1.57 -12.33
C SER A 40 -5.39 -2.58 -12.86
N SER A 41 -5.28 -2.67 -14.17
CA SER A 41 -4.32 -3.56 -14.80
C SER A 41 -3.91 -3.06 -16.17
N ASP A 42 -2.72 -3.47 -16.57
CA ASP A 42 -2.26 -3.36 -17.95
C ASP A 42 -1.93 -4.77 -18.48
N ASP A 43 -1.20 -4.86 -19.59
CA ASP A 43 -0.89 -6.15 -20.19
C ASP A 43 -0.04 -7.07 -19.31
N LYS A 44 0.73 -6.51 -18.40
CA LYS A 44 1.73 -7.25 -17.61
C LYS A 44 1.47 -7.24 -16.12
N ASN A 45 0.80 -6.23 -15.60
CA ASN A 45 0.71 -6.00 -14.17
C ASN A 45 -0.71 -5.75 -13.71
N VAL A 46 -0.95 -6.07 -12.44
CA VAL A 46 -2.13 -5.65 -11.69
C VAL A 46 -1.67 -4.62 -10.68
N MET A 47 -2.34 -3.48 -10.61
CA MET A 47 -2.05 -2.43 -9.65
C MET A 47 -3.20 -2.33 -8.63
N ILE A 48 -2.84 -2.25 -7.36
CA ILE A 48 -3.79 -2.03 -6.27
C ILE A 48 -3.39 -0.75 -5.58
N ASP A 49 -4.24 0.26 -5.68
CA ASP A 49 -3.99 1.58 -5.09
C ASP A 49 -4.84 1.76 -3.85
N VAL A 50 -4.20 2.07 -2.74
CA VAL A 50 -4.88 2.46 -1.50
C VAL A 50 -4.67 3.96 -1.34
N LYS A 51 -5.74 4.74 -1.52
CA LYS A 51 -5.70 6.19 -1.46
C LYS A 51 -6.46 6.68 -0.24
N ASP A 52 -5.81 7.49 0.57
CA ASP A 52 -6.47 8.15 1.70
C ASP A 52 -6.44 9.68 1.53
N THR A 53 -7.30 10.35 2.29
CA THR A 53 -7.36 11.80 2.36
C THR A 53 -6.74 12.33 3.66
N GLY A 54 -5.72 11.63 4.14
CA GLY A 54 -5.09 11.92 5.43
C GLY A 54 -4.03 13.02 5.39
N LYS A 55 -3.12 12.94 6.33
CA LYS A 55 -2.12 13.99 6.56
C LYS A 55 -1.08 14.14 5.46
N GLY A 56 -0.88 13.11 4.66
CA GLY A 56 0.16 13.09 3.63
C GLY A 56 1.55 12.75 4.17
N ILE A 57 2.48 12.55 3.25
CA ILE A 57 3.87 12.17 3.57
C ILE A 57 4.81 13.08 2.81
N PRO A 58 5.78 13.74 3.50
CA PRO A 58 6.80 14.53 2.82
C PRO A 58 7.54 13.67 1.79
N LYS A 59 7.84 14.22 0.63
CA LYS A 59 8.45 13.48 -0.47
C LYS A 59 9.75 12.78 -0.07
N GLY A 60 10.57 13.41 0.77
CA GLY A 60 11.79 12.79 1.28
C GLY A 60 11.58 11.55 2.10
N ASN A 61 10.36 11.31 2.57
CA ASN A 61 10.02 10.15 3.39
C ASN A 61 9.32 9.04 2.60
N TRP A 62 9.00 9.24 1.33
CA TRP A 62 8.24 8.24 0.54
C TRP A 62 8.89 6.86 0.50
N LYS A 63 10.21 6.80 0.43
CA LYS A 63 10.95 5.53 0.48
C LYS A 63 11.22 5.09 1.90
N ARG A 64 11.46 6.04 2.79
CA ARG A 64 11.85 5.77 4.18
C ARG A 64 10.74 5.13 5.01
N ILE A 65 9.47 5.38 4.67
CA ILE A 65 8.36 4.78 5.42
C ILE A 65 8.36 3.25 5.36
N PHE A 66 9.05 2.66 4.38
CA PHE A 66 9.19 1.21 4.26
C PHE A 66 10.43 0.66 4.96
N GLU A 67 11.26 1.50 5.56
CA GLU A 67 12.43 1.07 6.30
C GLU A 67 12.02 0.56 7.69
N PRO A 68 12.65 -0.54 8.18
CA PRO A 68 12.36 -1.03 9.53
C PRO A 68 12.59 0.06 10.57
N GLY A 69 11.64 0.21 11.49
CA GLY A 69 11.72 1.16 12.58
C GLY A 69 11.29 2.59 12.25
N PHE A 70 11.07 2.91 10.98
CA PHE A 70 10.58 4.24 10.63
C PHE A 70 9.11 4.39 11.02
N THR A 71 8.82 5.33 11.89
CA THR A 71 7.43 5.63 12.29
C THR A 71 7.33 7.06 12.81
N THR A 72 6.21 7.70 12.49
CA THR A 72 5.81 8.98 13.06
C THR A 72 4.75 8.81 14.14
N LYS A 73 4.37 7.56 14.43
CA LYS A 73 3.35 7.24 15.42
C LYS A 73 3.95 7.20 16.81
N THR A 74 3.16 7.56 17.80
CA THR A 74 3.55 7.46 19.21
C THR A 74 3.54 6.01 19.70
N ARG A 75 2.84 5.13 18.99
CA ARG A 75 2.76 3.69 19.28
C ARG A 75 3.12 2.89 18.04
N GLY A 76 3.65 1.70 18.26
CA GLY A 76 4.05 0.79 17.19
C GLY A 76 5.56 0.74 17.01
N TRP A 77 6.01 -0.25 16.27
CA TRP A 77 7.43 -0.54 16.11
C TRP A 77 7.98 -0.08 14.76
N GLY A 78 7.14 0.52 13.91
CA GLY A 78 7.56 0.92 12.57
C GLY A 78 7.88 -0.25 11.66
N LEU A 79 7.31 -1.42 11.92
CA LEU A 79 7.61 -2.65 11.15
C LEU A 79 6.52 -3.03 10.14
N GLY A 80 5.31 -2.45 10.27
CA GLY A 80 4.18 -2.83 9.41
C GLY A 80 4.45 -2.63 7.93
N LEU A 81 4.91 -1.45 7.54
CA LEU A 81 5.20 -1.16 6.14
C LEU A 81 6.44 -1.87 5.63
N SER A 82 7.48 -2.02 6.46
CA SER A 82 8.68 -2.76 6.05
C SER A 82 8.37 -4.23 5.81
N LEU A 83 7.54 -4.84 6.65
CA LEU A 83 7.11 -6.22 6.47
C LEU A 83 6.17 -6.33 5.26
N SER A 84 5.27 -5.37 5.05
CA SER A 84 4.42 -5.33 3.86
C SER A 84 5.25 -5.31 2.59
N ARG A 85 6.30 -4.48 2.54
CA ARG A 85 7.21 -4.43 1.40
C ARG A 85 7.90 -5.76 1.17
N ARG A 86 8.37 -6.40 2.24
CA ARG A 86 9.02 -7.70 2.16
C ARG A 86 8.08 -8.77 1.60
N ILE A 87 6.84 -8.80 2.08
CA ILE A 87 5.84 -9.74 1.58
C ILE A 87 5.56 -9.51 0.10
N VAL A 88 5.35 -8.26 -0.31
CA VAL A 88 5.06 -7.94 -1.70
C VAL A 88 6.26 -8.24 -2.60
N GLU A 89 7.46 -7.80 -2.21
CA GLU A 89 8.64 -7.90 -3.09
C GLU A 89 9.29 -9.27 -3.07
N GLU A 90 9.45 -9.88 -1.89
CA GLU A 90 10.13 -11.17 -1.78
C GLU A 90 9.22 -12.36 -2.04
N TYR A 91 8.00 -12.35 -1.50
CA TYR A 91 7.07 -13.49 -1.64
C TYR A 91 6.20 -13.40 -2.87
N HIS A 92 5.98 -12.22 -3.43
CA HIS A 92 5.10 -12.04 -4.59
C HIS A 92 5.81 -11.46 -5.81
N GLN A 93 7.10 -11.18 -5.72
CA GLN A 93 7.91 -10.56 -6.78
C GLN A 93 7.27 -9.30 -7.36
N GLY A 94 6.57 -8.56 -6.49
CA GLY A 94 5.91 -7.33 -6.86
C GLY A 94 6.68 -6.10 -6.39
N LYS A 95 5.98 -4.98 -6.38
CA LYS A 95 6.52 -3.71 -5.89
C LYS A 95 5.47 -3.03 -5.03
N ILE A 96 5.93 -2.27 -4.04
CA ILE A 96 5.08 -1.39 -3.24
C ILE A 96 5.76 -0.04 -3.12
N ALA A 97 5.01 1.03 -3.33
CA ALA A 97 5.58 2.38 -3.28
C ALA A 97 4.49 3.42 -3.05
N VAL A 98 4.88 4.55 -2.48
CA VAL A 98 4.06 5.75 -2.52
C VAL A 98 4.17 6.32 -3.92
N ILE A 99 3.04 6.49 -4.61
CA ILE A 99 3.03 7.04 -5.97
C ILE A 99 2.57 8.49 -6.00
N ASP A 100 1.89 8.94 -4.95
CA ASP A 100 1.44 10.31 -4.82
C ASP A 100 1.17 10.61 -3.35
N SER A 101 1.54 11.79 -2.92
CA SER A 101 1.19 12.28 -1.58
C SER A 101 1.37 13.79 -1.52
N GLU A 102 0.46 14.44 -0.81
CA GLU A 102 0.52 15.87 -0.58
C GLU A 102 0.13 16.15 0.87
N ILE A 103 0.94 16.94 1.55
CA ILE A 103 0.68 17.29 2.95
C ILE A 103 -0.70 17.96 3.07
N GLY A 104 -1.51 17.44 3.97
CA GLY A 104 -2.87 17.94 4.21
C GLY A 104 -3.91 17.44 3.22
N LYS A 105 -3.53 16.68 2.20
CA LYS A 105 -4.46 16.17 1.18
C LYS A 105 -4.57 14.66 1.12
N GLY A 106 -3.49 13.94 1.43
CA GLY A 106 -3.54 12.50 1.49
C GLY A 106 -2.41 11.80 0.76
N THR A 107 -2.51 10.47 0.69
CA THR A 107 -1.45 9.60 0.16
C THR A 107 -2.07 8.47 -0.65
N THR A 108 -1.39 8.09 -1.73
CA THR A 108 -1.71 6.88 -2.49
C THR A 108 -0.51 5.94 -2.46
N ILE A 109 -0.72 4.74 -1.95
CA ILE A 109 0.27 3.66 -1.97
C ILE A 109 -0.18 2.64 -3.00
N ARG A 110 0.73 2.26 -3.90
CA ARG A 110 0.46 1.29 -4.96
C ARG A 110 1.22 0.00 -4.72
N ILE A 111 0.48 -1.11 -4.82
CA ILE A 111 1.06 -2.46 -4.93
C ILE A 111 0.97 -2.86 -6.39
N THR A 112 2.08 -3.30 -6.97
CA THR A 112 2.12 -3.81 -8.35
C THR A 112 2.48 -5.28 -8.31
N LEU A 113 1.64 -6.12 -8.92
CA LEU A 113 1.84 -7.55 -9.01
C LEU A 113 1.84 -7.96 -10.49
N LYS A 114 2.51 -9.06 -10.81
CA LYS A 114 2.45 -9.60 -12.17
C LYS A 114 1.06 -10.15 -12.43
N ARG A 115 0.52 -9.83 -13.59
CA ARG A 115 -0.78 -10.34 -14.01
C ARG A 115 -0.67 -11.83 -14.34
N HIS A 116 -1.63 -12.61 -13.85
CA HIS A 116 -1.73 -14.03 -14.17
C HIS A 116 -2.76 -14.24 -15.27
N PHE A 117 -2.37 -15.02 -16.29
CA PHE A 117 -3.26 -15.43 -17.36
C PHE A 117 -3.54 -16.92 -17.19
N ALA A 118 -4.81 -17.25 -17.03
CA ALA A 118 -5.25 -18.63 -16.88
C ALA A 118 -5.25 -19.36 -18.24
#